data_8b45561d0b81ea7dbf937e365edb179b
#
_entry.id   8b45561d0b81ea7dbf937e365edb179b
#
_cell.length_a   1.000
_cell.length_b   1.000
_cell.length_c   1.000
_cell.angle_alpha   90.00
_cell.angle_beta   90.00
_cell.angle_gamma   90.00
#
_symmetry.space_group_name_H-M   'P 1'
#
loop_
_entity.id
_entity.type
_entity.pdbx_description
1 polymer ?
#
loop_
_entity_poly.entity_id
_entity_poly.type
_entity_poly.pdbx_seq_one_letter_code
_entity_poly.pdbx_strand_id
1 'polypeptide(L)'
;MYRNELILSAVFTFLFLIPGVSFATDIKAGEKAVYDDLRSHIPEDKFKKVDDLYKKWQEVQNNKSKAIILDIRTRGEFDAGHIIGSNNIDSGHAYVLSRKIADPNTEIWVFCRTKHRASYFVGTLYKYGFKNVYIVEGGIKDWAEKGYPLGNRHLGEIKVIKYHKELQEDYLYREDM
;
A
#
# COMPACT_ATOMS: atom_id res chain seq x y z
N MET A 1 -24.77 48.47 67.81
CA MET A 1 -24.07 47.17 68.19
C MET A 1 -24.15 46.29 67.01
N TYR A 2 -23.20 46.34 66.05
CA TYR A 2 -23.16 45.54 64.83
C TYR A 2 -22.02 44.53 64.94
N ARG A 3 -22.35 43.28 64.95
CA ARG A 3 -21.38 42.16 64.90
C ARG A 3 -21.08 41.87 63.43
N ASN A 4 -19.84 42.13 63.02
CA ASN A 4 -19.33 41.69 61.74
C ASN A 4 -18.94 40.22 61.81
N GLU A 5 -19.66 39.37 61.10
CA GLU A 5 -19.27 37.99 60.84
C GLU A 5 -18.36 37.94 59.63
N LEU A 6 -17.09 37.64 59.84
CA LEU A 6 -16.10 37.37 58.78
C LEU A 6 -16.35 35.97 58.27
N ILE A 7 -16.92 35.87 57.04
CA ILE A 7 -17.02 34.62 56.32
C ILE A 7 -15.66 34.37 55.64
N LEU A 8 -14.91 33.43 56.21
CA LEU A 8 -13.64 32.96 55.64
C LEU A 8 -13.99 31.93 54.53
N SER A 9 -13.93 32.41 53.26
CA SER A 9 -14.09 31.54 52.08
C SER A 9 -12.77 30.78 51.83
N ALA A 10 -12.74 29.54 52.20
CA ALA A 10 -11.65 28.61 51.84
C ALA A 10 -11.78 28.19 50.40
N VAL A 11 -11.02 28.80 49.51
CA VAL A 11 -10.89 28.31 48.11
C VAL A 11 -10.00 27.08 48.13
N PHE A 12 -10.63 25.91 48.01
CA PHE A 12 -9.94 24.64 47.80
C PHE A 12 -9.52 24.58 46.33
N THR A 13 -8.25 24.92 46.04
CA THR A 13 -7.66 24.70 44.71
C THR A 13 -7.36 23.21 44.56
N PHE A 14 -8.25 22.49 43.87
CA PHE A 14 -8.02 21.10 43.46
C PHE A 14 -7.01 21.10 42.32
N LEU A 15 -5.75 20.88 42.66
CA LEU A 15 -4.69 20.65 41.68
C LEU A 15 -4.90 19.24 41.10
N PHE A 16 -5.53 19.16 39.92
CA PHE A 16 -5.55 17.91 39.14
C PHE A 16 -4.14 17.65 38.65
N LEU A 17 -3.42 16.78 39.36
CA LEU A 17 -2.26 16.09 38.81
C LEU A 17 -2.76 15.15 37.71
N ILE A 18 -2.77 15.62 36.47
CA ILE A 18 -2.90 14.76 35.32
C ILE A 18 -1.58 13.99 35.24
N PRO A 19 -1.58 12.66 35.49
CA PRO A 19 -0.38 11.89 35.24
C PRO A 19 -0.02 12.07 33.78
N GLY A 20 1.16 12.60 33.53
CA GLY A 20 1.71 12.73 32.17
C GLY A 20 1.78 11.34 31.56
N VAL A 21 0.82 10.99 30.72
CA VAL A 21 0.86 9.79 29.91
C VAL A 21 1.98 10.03 28.91
N SER A 22 3.18 9.56 29.23
CA SER A 22 4.27 9.48 28.27
C SER A 22 3.87 8.46 27.22
N PHE A 23 3.32 8.94 26.11
CA PHE A 23 3.17 8.14 24.91
C PHE A 23 4.56 7.97 24.27
N ALA A 24 5.34 7.04 24.78
CA ALA A 24 6.37 6.42 23.98
C ALA A 24 5.64 5.69 22.85
N THR A 25 5.45 6.37 21.73
CA THR A 25 4.80 5.78 20.55
C THR A 25 5.74 4.71 20.05
N ASP A 26 5.40 3.45 20.28
CA ASP A 26 6.09 2.34 19.59
C ASP A 26 5.84 2.53 18.10
N ILE A 27 6.88 2.89 17.37
CA ILE A 27 6.83 3.17 15.93
C ILE A 27 6.27 1.97 15.17
N LYS A 28 6.60 0.75 15.59
CA LYS A 28 6.07 -0.48 14.98
C LYS A 28 4.56 -0.63 15.21
N ALA A 29 4.10 -0.33 16.42
CA ALA A 29 2.66 -0.34 16.72
C ALA A 29 1.92 0.75 15.94
N GLY A 30 2.53 1.93 15.78
CA GLY A 30 1.99 3.02 14.97
C GLY A 30 1.89 2.65 13.48
N GLU A 31 2.95 2.07 12.91
CA GLU A 31 2.95 1.56 11.54
C GLU A 31 1.87 0.50 11.34
N LYS A 32 1.80 -0.48 12.26
CA LYS A 32 0.78 -1.52 12.20
C LYS A 32 -0.63 -0.96 12.24
N ALA A 33 -0.90 0.02 13.08
CA ALA A 33 -2.22 0.64 13.18
C ALA A 33 -2.62 1.31 11.85
N VAL A 34 -1.69 2.01 11.18
CA VAL A 34 -1.92 2.60 9.85
C VAL A 34 -2.15 1.51 8.80
N TYR A 35 -1.36 0.44 8.83
CA TYR A 35 -1.55 -0.69 7.92
C TYR A 35 -2.94 -1.32 8.09
N ASP A 36 -3.33 -1.63 9.32
CA ASP A 36 -4.60 -2.27 9.64
C ASP A 36 -5.79 -1.37 9.23
N ASP A 37 -5.70 -0.06 9.49
CA ASP A 37 -6.71 0.92 9.06
C ASP A 37 -6.86 0.92 7.54
N LEU A 38 -5.77 1.09 6.79
CA LEU A 38 -5.80 1.09 5.33
C LEU A 38 -6.32 -0.25 4.77
N ARG A 39 -5.86 -1.37 5.34
CA ARG A 39 -6.28 -2.72 4.93
C ARG A 39 -7.78 -2.93 5.16
N SER A 40 -8.36 -2.38 6.22
CA SER A 40 -9.78 -2.51 6.55
C SER A 40 -10.72 -1.86 5.52
N HIS A 41 -10.23 -0.91 4.75
CA HIS A 41 -11.00 -0.27 3.67
C HIS A 41 -11.08 -1.12 2.40
N ILE A 42 -10.28 -2.17 2.28
CA ILE A 42 -10.27 -3.04 1.08
C ILE A 42 -11.27 -4.18 1.29
N PRO A 43 -12.34 -4.29 0.48
CA PRO A 43 -13.27 -5.41 0.58
C PRO A 43 -12.58 -6.75 0.35
N GLU A 44 -13.00 -7.79 1.07
CA GLU A 44 -12.36 -9.11 1.01
C GLU A 44 -12.41 -9.75 -0.38
N ASP A 45 -13.46 -9.51 -1.16
CA ASP A 45 -13.60 -9.99 -2.52
C ASP A 45 -12.60 -9.33 -3.51
N LYS A 46 -11.92 -8.28 -3.10
CA LYS A 46 -10.91 -7.57 -3.91
C LYS A 46 -9.50 -8.15 -3.78
N PHE A 47 -9.28 -9.10 -2.88
CA PHE A 47 -8.02 -9.84 -2.81
C PHE A 47 -8.03 -10.96 -3.84
N LYS A 48 -7.04 -10.94 -4.74
CA LYS A 48 -6.92 -11.87 -5.87
C LYS A 48 -5.56 -12.54 -5.87
N LYS A 49 -5.51 -13.74 -6.42
CA LYS A 49 -4.25 -14.48 -6.63
C LYS A 49 -3.61 -14.09 -7.97
N VAL A 50 -2.34 -14.42 -8.10
CA VAL A 50 -1.59 -14.20 -9.36
C VAL A 50 -2.24 -14.88 -10.54
N ASP A 51 -2.87 -16.06 -10.36
CA ASP A 51 -3.57 -16.77 -11.43
C ASP A 51 -4.80 -15.99 -11.94
N ASP A 52 -5.48 -15.26 -11.07
CA ASP A 52 -6.60 -14.40 -11.45
C ASP A 52 -6.09 -13.19 -12.23
N LEU A 53 -4.95 -12.61 -11.80
CA LEU A 53 -4.28 -11.56 -12.56
C LEU A 53 -3.85 -12.06 -13.94
N TYR A 54 -3.33 -13.29 -14.05
CA TYR A 54 -2.93 -13.84 -15.35
C TYR A 54 -4.11 -13.97 -16.31
N LYS A 55 -5.26 -14.45 -15.84
CA LYS A 55 -6.50 -14.50 -16.64
C LYS A 55 -6.92 -13.09 -17.07
N LYS A 56 -6.92 -12.13 -16.14
CA LYS A 56 -7.26 -10.73 -16.44
C LYS A 56 -6.27 -10.12 -17.44
N TRP A 57 -4.98 -10.39 -17.28
CA TRP A 57 -3.95 -9.97 -18.22
C TRP A 57 -4.20 -10.51 -19.63
N GLN A 58 -4.56 -11.79 -19.76
CA GLN A 58 -4.92 -12.37 -21.06
C GLN A 58 -6.15 -11.66 -21.69
N GLU A 59 -7.15 -11.30 -20.88
CA GLU A 59 -8.30 -10.53 -21.37
C GLU A 59 -7.86 -9.15 -21.88
N VAL A 60 -6.98 -8.46 -21.17
CA VAL A 60 -6.44 -7.14 -21.56
C VAL A 60 -5.62 -7.27 -22.85
N GLN A 61 -4.71 -8.25 -22.94
CA GLN A 61 -3.88 -8.47 -24.13
C GLN A 61 -4.73 -8.78 -25.39
N ASN A 62 -5.86 -9.45 -25.20
CA ASN A 62 -6.81 -9.77 -26.28
C ASN A 62 -7.87 -8.69 -26.52
N ASN A 63 -7.73 -7.51 -25.95
CA ASN A 63 -8.70 -6.39 -26.04
C ASN A 63 -10.11 -6.73 -25.54
N LYS A 64 -10.26 -7.75 -24.69
CA LYS A 64 -11.53 -8.16 -24.07
C LYS A 64 -11.81 -7.46 -22.75
N SER A 65 -10.82 -6.76 -22.19
CA SER A 65 -10.94 -5.97 -20.96
C SER A 65 -10.19 -4.65 -21.09
N LYS A 66 -10.72 -3.60 -20.46
CA LYS A 66 -10.05 -2.30 -20.31
C LYS A 66 -9.45 -2.11 -18.91
N ALA A 67 -9.31 -3.18 -18.15
CA ALA A 67 -8.71 -3.14 -16.82
C ALA A 67 -7.28 -2.58 -16.88
N ILE A 68 -6.94 -1.77 -15.90
CA ILE A 68 -5.58 -1.24 -15.73
C ILE A 68 -4.80 -2.22 -14.86
N ILE A 69 -3.72 -2.79 -15.38
CA ILE A 69 -2.76 -3.57 -14.61
C ILE A 69 -1.67 -2.62 -14.16
N LEU A 70 -1.51 -2.46 -12.84
CA LEU A 70 -0.69 -1.42 -12.23
C LEU A 70 0.39 -2.00 -11.34
N ASP A 71 1.63 -1.84 -11.76
CA ASP A 71 2.83 -2.12 -10.97
C ASP A 71 3.19 -0.89 -10.13
N ILE A 72 3.19 -1.05 -8.82
CA ILE A 72 3.51 0.04 -7.89
C ILE A 72 4.94 -0.04 -7.33
N ARG A 73 5.78 -0.83 -7.94
CA ARG A 73 7.21 -0.90 -7.60
C ARG A 73 7.95 0.33 -8.11
N THR A 74 9.15 0.52 -7.62
CA THR A 74 10.02 1.60 -8.10
C THR A 74 10.29 1.47 -9.60
N ARG A 75 10.67 2.57 -10.23
CA ARG A 75 10.99 2.56 -11.67
C ARG A 75 12.11 1.58 -12.00
N GLY A 76 13.15 1.48 -11.18
CA GLY A 76 14.25 0.54 -11.39
C GLY A 76 13.79 -0.93 -11.30
N GLU A 77 12.93 -1.27 -10.35
CA GLU A 77 12.34 -2.62 -10.25
C GLU A 77 11.48 -2.95 -11.48
N PHE A 78 10.72 -1.98 -11.98
CA PHE A 78 9.88 -2.14 -13.17
C PHE A 78 10.73 -2.32 -14.44
N ASP A 79 11.73 -1.50 -14.64
CA ASP A 79 12.61 -1.56 -15.82
C ASP A 79 13.43 -2.86 -15.86
N ALA A 80 13.79 -3.40 -14.69
CA ALA A 80 14.49 -4.69 -14.59
C ALA A 80 13.61 -5.88 -15.05
N GLY A 81 12.30 -5.82 -14.76
CA GLY A 81 11.35 -6.83 -15.22
C GLY A 81 9.93 -6.50 -14.73
N HIS A 82 8.97 -6.50 -15.63
CA HIS A 82 7.57 -6.16 -15.37
C HIS A 82 6.60 -7.06 -16.15
N ILE A 83 5.34 -7.09 -15.73
CA ILE A 83 4.28 -7.75 -16.50
C ILE A 83 4.06 -6.96 -17.80
N ILE A 84 4.14 -7.62 -18.93
CA ILE A 84 4.00 -7.00 -20.25
C ILE A 84 2.67 -6.24 -20.35
N GLY A 85 2.74 -4.97 -20.76
CA GLY A 85 1.57 -4.10 -20.88
C GLY A 85 1.06 -3.52 -19.55
N SER A 86 1.72 -3.77 -18.41
CA SER A 86 1.39 -3.09 -17.17
C SER A 86 1.87 -1.63 -17.16
N ASN A 87 1.12 -0.78 -16.46
CA ASN A 87 1.52 0.59 -16.16
C ASN A 87 2.35 0.63 -14.88
N ASN A 88 3.21 1.63 -14.73
CA ASN A 88 4.00 1.80 -13.51
C ASN A 88 3.75 3.16 -12.85
N ILE A 89 3.46 3.12 -11.56
CA ILE A 89 3.46 4.29 -10.67
C ILE A 89 4.09 3.85 -9.36
N ASP A 90 5.16 4.50 -8.93
CA ASP A 90 5.75 4.23 -7.62
C ASP A 90 4.74 4.37 -6.49
N SER A 91 4.81 3.48 -5.49
CA SER A 91 3.85 3.38 -4.38
C SER A 91 3.68 4.67 -3.57
N GLY A 92 4.68 5.54 -3.53
CA GLY A 92 4.59 6.86 -2.92
C GLY A 92 3.69 7.86 -3.66
N HIS A 93 3.23 7.52 -4.86
CA HIS A 93 2.49 8.44 -5.74
C HIS A 93 1.02 8.07 -5.95
N ALA A 94 0.37 7.40 -4.99
CA ALA A 94 -1.06 7.02 -5.07
C ALA A 94 -1.97 8.21 -5.42
N TYR A 95 -1.66 9.41 -4.92
CA TYR A 95 -2.41 10.65 -5.19
C TYR A 95 -2.47 11.03 -6.67
N VAL A 96 -1.53 10.56 -7.50
CA VAL A 96 -1.51 10.85 -8.94
C VAL A 96 -2.70 10.21 -9.64
N LEU A 97 -3.15 9.03 -9.19
CA LEU A 97 -4.28 8.32 -9.81
C LEU A 97 -5.58 9.10 -9.71
N SER A 98 -5.85 9.76 -8.57
CA SER A 98 -7.05 10.58 -8.39
C SER A 98 -7.12 11.78 -9.37
N ARG A 99 -5.99 12.18 -9.94
CA ARG A 99 -5.91 13.25 -10.94
C ARG A 99 -6.00 12.75 -12.37
N LYS A 100 -5.71 11.46 -12.59
CA LYS A 100 -5.66 10.84 -13.93
C LYS A 100 -6.89 10.01 -14.26
N ILE A 101 -7.55 9.46 -13.26
CA ILE A 101 -8.70 8.57 -13.40
C ILE A 101 -9.90 9.24 -12.73
N ALA A 102 -10.85 9.70 -13.53
CA ALA A 102 -12.05 10.39 -13.05
C ALA A 102 -13.17 9.43 -12.65
N ASP A 103 -13.25 8.24 -13.29
CA ASP A 103 -14.28 7.26 -12.95
C ASP A 103 -13.83 6.38 -11.78
N PRO A 104 -14.49 6.48 -10.61
CA PRO A 104 -14.14 5.68 -9.45
C PRO A 104 -14.40 4.17 -9.63
N ASN A 105 -15.14 3.78 -10.64
CA ASN A 105 -15.44 2.38 -10.97
C ASN A 105 -14.44 1.77 -11.96
N THR A 106 -13.44 2.52 -12.41
CA THR A 106 -12.36 1.99 -13.26
C THR A 106 -11.75 0.75 -12.64
N GLU A 107 -11.71 -0.33 -13.38
CA GLU A 107 -11.13 -1.60 -12.92
C GLU A 107 -9.61 -1.49 -12.90
N ILE A 108 -9.00 -1.62 -11.71
CA ILE A 108 -7.55 -1.50 -11.51
C ILE A 108 -7.04 -2.71 -10.73
N TRP A 109 -6.05 -3.40 -11.27
CA TRP A 109 -5.38 -4.54 -10.65
C TRP A 109 -3.98 -4.11 -10.20
N VAL A 110 -3.80 -4.00 -8.88
CA VAL A 110 -2.57 -3.46 -8.28
C VAL A 110 -1.72 -4.58 -7.74
N PHE A 111 -0.45 -4.58 -8.11
CA PHE A 111 0.54 -5.49 -7.54
C PHE A 111 1.84 -4.76 -7.21
N CYS A 112 2.58 -5.35 -6.29
CA CYS A 112 3.96 -4.96 -6.01
C CYS A 112 4.87 -6.19 -6.07
N ARG A 113 5.92 -6.26 -5.27
CA ARG A 113 6.77 -7.45 -5.21
C ARG A 113 6.02 -8.66 -4.65
N THR A 114 5.31 -8.49 -3.53
CA THR A 114 4.52 -9.54 -2.86
C THR A 114 3.08 -9.09 -2.57
N LYS A 115 2.87 -8.28 -1.53
CA LYS A 115 1.56 -7.72 -1.15
C LYS A 115 1.64 -6.43 -0.34
N HIS A 116 2.63 -6.30 0.55
CA HIS A 116 2.63 -5.28 1.60
C HIS A 116 2.46 -3.85 1.08
N ARG A 117 3.31 -3.39 0.15
CA ARG A 117 3.18 -2.07 -0.48
C ARG A 117 1.82 -1.87 -1.15
N ALA A 118 1.30 -2.94 -1.79
CA ALA A 118 0.00 -2.89 -2.47
C ALA A 118 -1.16 -2.68 -1.48
N SER A 119 -1.08 -3.20 -0.24
CA SER A 119 -2.10 -2.98 0.79
C SER A 119 -2.20 -1.50 1.17
N TYR A 120 -1.08 -0.82 1.39
CA TYR A 120 -1.08 0.63 1.64
C TYR A 120 -1.66 1.42 0.47
N PHE A 121 -1.19 1.11 -0.73
CA PHE A 121 -1.60 1.82 -1.94
C PHE A 121 -3.10 1.66 -2.22
N VAL A 122 -3.60 0.43 -2.23
CA VAL A 122 -5.01 0.13 -2.52
C VAL A 122 -5.92 0.66 -1.41
N GLY A 123 -5.55 0.51 -0.12
CA GLY A 123 -6.31 1.10 0.98
C GLY A 123 -6.43 2.62 0.85
N THR A 124 -5.34 3.30 0.43
CA THR A 124 -5.36 4.73 0.14
C THR A 124 -6.31 5.06 -1.02
N LEU A 125 -6.33 4.26 -2.09
CA LEU A 125 -7.26 4.47 -3.21
C LEU A 125 -8.72 4.32 -2.78
N TYR A 126 -9.04 3.36 -1.92
CA TYR A 126 -10.39 3.24 -1.35
C TYR A 126 -10.77 4.47 -0.52
N LYS A 127 -9.84 5.02 0.27
CA LYS A 127 -10.06 6.30 0.97
C LYS A 127 -10.25 7.49 0.03
N TYR A 128 -9.69 7.46 -1.17
CA TYR A 128 -9.94 8.47 -2.21
C TYR A 128 -11.28 8.28 -2.93
N GLY A 129 -11.99 7.18 -2.66
CA GLY A 129 -13.32 6.92 -3.24
C GLY A 129 -13.32 5.98 -4.46
N PHE A 130 -12.19 5.38 -4.83
CA PHE A 130 -12.19 4.31 -5.82
C PHE A 130 -12.98 3.11 -5.31
N LYS A 131 -13.67 2.38 -6.21
CA LYS A 131 -14.60 1.31 -5.85
C LYS A 131 -14.27 -0.04 -6.47
N ASN A 132 -13.42 -0.07 -7.49
CA ASN A 132 -13.15 -1.29 -8.25
C ASN A 132 -11.65 -1.56 -8.40
N VAL A 133 -10.94 -1.56 -7.27
CA VAL A 133 -9.51 -1.79 -7.21
C VAL A 133 -9.22 -3.15 -6.57
N TYR A 134 -8.48 -3.97 -7.26
CA TYR A 134 -8.05 -5.30 -6.81
C TYR A 134 -6.61 -5.27 -6.34
N ILE A 135 -6.33 -5.98 -5.26
CA ILE A 135 -4.98 -6.23 -4.76
C ILE A 135 -4.56 -7.64 -5.15
N VAL A 136 -3.37 -7.79 -5.72
CA VAL A 136 -2.85 -9.09 -6.14
C VAL A 136 -1.83 -9.60 -5.12
N GLU A 137 -2.22 -10.67 -4.42
CA GLU A 137 -1.35 -11.37 -3.48
C GLU A 137 -0.29 -12.19 -4.23
N GLY A 138 0.92 -12.25 -3.66
CA GLY A 138 2.07 -12.88 -4.31
C GLY A 138 2.84 -11.95 -5.25
N GLY A 139 2.14 -11.02 -5.90
CA GLY A 139 2.72 -9.99 -6.74
C GLY A 139 3.60 -10.53 -7.87
N ILE A 140 4.61 -9.75 -8.27
CA ILE A 140 5.48 -10.14 -9.38
C ILE A 140 6.38 -11.33 -9.04
N LYS A 141 6.62 -11.58 -7.74
CA LYS A 141 7.41 -12.74 -7.31
C LYS A 141 6.71 -14.03 -7.75
N ASP A 142 5.45 -14.20 -7.35
CA ASP A 142 4.69 -15.41 -7.70
C ASP A 142 4.41 -15.49 -9.21
N TRP A 143 4.22 -14.33 -9.89
CA TRP A 143 4.11 -14.26 -11.34
C TRP A 143 5.34 -14.85 -12.02
N ALA A 144 6.54 -14.44 -11.59
CA ALA A 144 7.80 -14.92 -12.12
C ALA A 144 8.04 -16.41 -11.80
N GLU A 145 7.74 -16.85 -10.58
CA GLU A 145 7.88 -18.25 -10.15
C GLU A 145 6.97 -19.21 -10.93
N LYS A 146 5.80 -18.73 -11.36
CA LYS A 146 4.88 -19.48 -12.23
C LYS A 146 5.31 -19.48 -13.71
N GLY A 147 6.37 -18.75 -14.05
CA GLY A 147 6.87 -18.64 -15.42
C GLY A 147 5.96 -17.86 -16.35
N TYR A 148 5.10 -16.98 -15.82
CA TYR A 148 4.26 -16.12 -16.63
C TYR A 148 5.09 -15.04 -17.35
N PRO A 149 4.61 -14.48 -18.50
CA PRO A 149 5.39 -13.57 -19.33
C PRO A 149 5.81 -12.31 -18.59
N LEU A 150 7.09 -11.98 -18.70
CA LEU A 150 7.69 -10.75 -18.21
C LEU A 150 8.37 -10.00 -19.35
N GLY A 151 8.30 -8.68 -19.29
CA GLY A 151 9.06 -7.80 -20.18
C GLY A 151 10.20 -7.11 -19.43
N ASN A 152 11.27 -6.85 -20.17
CA ASN A 152 12.35 -5.96 -19.76
C ASN A 152 12.43 -4.82 -20.76
N ARG A 153 12.66 -3.62 -20.29
CA ARG A 153 12.71 -2.41 -21.14
C ARG A 153 13.72 -2.51 -22.30
N HIS A 154 14.81 -3.21 -22.06
CA HIS A 154 15.94 -3.26 -23.00
C HIS A 154 16.04 -4.59 -23.74
N LEU A 155 15.51 -5.67 -23.17
CA LEU A 155 15.66 -7.04 -23.68
C LEU A 155 14.36 -7.59 -24.30
N GLY A 156 13.25 -6.85 -24.20
CA GLY A 156 11.95 -7.34 -24.63
C GLY A 156 11.37 -8.36 -23.65
N GLU A 157 10.81 -9.45 -24.16
CA GLU A 157 10.29 -10.54 -23.33
C GLU A 157 11.43 -11.30 -22.64
N ILE A 158 11.30 -11.51 -21.34
CA ILE A 158 12.26 -12.24 -20.52
C ILE A 158 11.57 -13.37 -19.77
N LYS A 159 12.33 -14.38 -19.38
CA LYS A 159 11.87 -15.47 -18.54
C LYS A 159 12.78 -15.59 -17.33
N VAL A 160 12.19 -15.53 -16.15
CA VAL A 160 12.92 -15.75 -14.91
C VAL A 160 13.01 -17.25 -14.67
N ILE A 161 14.23 -17.79 -14.66
CA ILE A 161 14.49 -19.23 -14.46
C ILE A 161 14.44 -19.55 -12.95
N LYS A 162 14.95 -18.64 -12.11
CA LYS A 162 14.93 -18.79 -10.66
C LYS A 162 14.90 -17.40 -10.01
N TYR A 163 13.98 -17.22 -9.07
CA TYR A 163 13.95 -15.99 -8.26
C TYR A 163 14.91 -16.15 -7.08
N HIS A 164 16.02 -15.41 -7.10
CA HIS A 164 16.98 -15.42 -6.01
C HIS A 164 16.70 -14.28 -5.04
N LYS A 165 16.39 -14.62 -3.81
CA LYS A 165 16.24 -13.65 -2.71
C LYS A 165 17.61 -13.06 -2.32
N GLU A 166 18.67 -13.81 -2.53
CA GLU A 166 20.05 -13.47 -2.15
C GLU A 166 20.58 -12.17 -2.78
N LEU A 167 20.10 -11.81 -3.99
CA LEU A 167 20.43 -10.51 -4.60
C LEU A 167 19.91 -9.30 -3.82
N GLN A 168 19.15 -9.51 -2.74
CA GLN A 168 18.63 -8.44 -1.91
C GLN A 168 19.39 -8.25 -0.61
N GLU A 169 20.22 -9.21 -0.22
CA GLU A 169 21.06 -9.09 0.97
C GLU A 169 22.23 -8.11 0.73
N ASP A 170 22.60 -7.89 -0.54
CA ASP A 170 23.59 -6.87 -0.93
C ASP A 170 23.04 -5.43 -0.93
N TYR A 171 21.73 -5.25 -0.86
CA TYR A 171 21.13 -3.96 -0.48
C TYR A 171 21.07 -3.87 1.05
N LEU A 172 22.22 -3.87 1.66
CA LEU A 172 22.35 -3.46 3.06
C LEU A 172 21.83 -2.03 3.15
N TYR A 173 20.71 -1.86 3.83
CA TYR A 173 20.38 -0.58 4.42
C TYR A 173 21.64 -0.16 5.17
N ARG A 174 22.18 0.98 4.85
CA ARG A 174 23.26 1.52 5.65
C ARG A 174 22.75 1.63 7.08
N GLU A 175 23.38 0.92 8.00
CA GLU A 175 23.04 0.97 9.42
C GLU A 175 23.39 2.34 10.04
N ASP A 176 23.95 3.23 9.25
CA ASP A 176 24.47 4.56 9.62
C ASP A 176 23.52 5.72 9.26
N MET A 177 22.21 5.46 9.02
CA MET A 177 21.16 6.49 8.96
C MET A 177 20.26 6.48 10.18
#